data_94f24a5f509687d6f552ecf04ac2e91c
#
_entry.id   94f24a5f509687d6f552ecf04ac2e91c
#
_cell.length_a   1.000
_cell.length_b   1.000
_cell.length_c   1.000
_cell.angle_alpha   90.00
_cell.angle_beta   90.00
_cell.angle_gamma   90.00
#
_symmetry.space_group_name_H-M   'P 1'
#
loop_
_entity.id
_entity.type
_entity.pdbx_description
1 polymer ?
#
loop_
_entity_poly.entity_id
_entity_poly.type
_entity_poly.pdbx_seq_one_letter_code
_entity_poly.pdbx_strand_id
1 'polypeptide(L)'
;MNNESFFSSWFDYAASRTDLIQEGVLTHLLYVVLVVTSATIFAVTVAVLTRRNRFFKELSLAITSVFLTIPSLALFTIFIPIVGLGFTPSFIALFLYSLLPILRNTITGLESIDPNILDSARGMG
;
A
#
# COMPACT_ATOMS: atom_id res chain seq x y z
N MET A 1 -24.55 29.85 -20.43
CA MET A 1 -23.13 29.45 -20.28
C MET A 1 -22.92 28.27 -21.19
N ASN A 2 -22.21 28.47 -22.31
CA ASN A 2 -22.01 27.40 -23.29
C ASN A 2 -20.96 26.42 -22.75
N ASN A 3 -21.20 25.10 -22.89
CA ASN A 3 -20.27 24.05 -22.43
C ASN A 3 -18.84 24.26 -23.01
N GLU A 4 -18.71 24.79 -24.22
CA GLU A 4 -17.42 25.06 -24.84
C GLU A 4 -16.60 26.11 -24.09
N SER A 5 -17.23 27.15 -23.55
CA SER A 5 -16.53 28.17 -22.74
C SER A 5 -16.06 27.64 -21.39
N PHE A 6 -16.77 26.66 -20.81
CA PHE A 6 -16.38 26.03 -19.57
C PHE A 6 -15.15 25.13 -19.76
N PHE A 7 -15.14 24.30 -20.80
CA PHE A 7 -14.00 23.43 -21.10
C PHE A 7 -12.74 24.21 -21.48
N SER A 8 -12.86 25.28 -22.31
CA SER A 8 -11.71 26.10 -22.67
C SER A 8 -11.11 26.78 -21.45
N SER A 9 -11.95 27.36 -20.57
CA SER A 9 -11.48 27.99 -19.33
C SER A 9 -10.79 27.00 -18.40
N TRP A 10 -11.25 25.75 -18.37
CA TRP A 10 -10.64 24.68 -17.60
C TRP A 10 -9.24 24.30 -18.12
N PHE A 11 -9.11 24.16 -19.44
CA PHE A 11 -7.82 23.87 -20.08
C PHE A 11 -6.83 25.00 -19.89
N ASP A 12 -7.26 26.25 -20.03
CA ASP A 12 -6.42 27.44 -19.83
C ASP A 12 -5.97 27.55 -18.37
N TYR A 13 -6.85 27.26 -17.42
CA TYR A 13 -6.50 27.22 -16.01
C TYR A 13 -5.49 26.09 -15.70
N ALA A 14 -5.70 24.88 -16.20
CA ALA A 14 -4.78 23.77 -16.02
C ALA A 14 -3.42 24.05 -16.70
N ALA A 15 -3.42 24.61 -17.90
CA ALA A 15 -2.21 24.99 -18.62
C ALA A 15 -1.42 26.08 -17.89
N SER A 16 -2.09 27.01 -17.23
CA SER A 16 -1.44 28.06 -16.44
C SER A 16 -0.83 27.58 -15.13
N ARG A 17 -1.11 26.33 -14.72
CA ARG A 17 -0.67 25.73 -13.45
C ARG A 17 0.09 24.41 -13.63
N THR A 18 0.74 24.24 -14.76
CA THR A 18 1.51 23.02 -15.08
C THR A 18 2.57 22.71 -14.05
N ASP A 19 3.21 23.73 -13.47
CA ASP A 19 4.25 23.58 -12.46
C ASP A 19 3.71 22.92 -11.20
N LEU A 20 2.56 23.39 -10.70
CA LEU A 20 1.91 22.81 -9.52
C LEU A 20 1.41 21.38 -9.77
N ILE A 21 0.91 21.12 -10.99
CA ILE A 21 0.47 19.77 -11.38
C ILE A 21 1.67 18.83 -11.43
N GLN A 22 2.78 19.23 -12.03
CA GLN A 22 3.99 18.42 -12.12
C GLN A 22 4.56 18.13 -10.72
N GLU A 23 4.69 19.14 -9.88
CA GLU A 23 5.14 18.97 -8.49
C GLU A 23 4.23 18.03 -7.71
N GLY A 24 2.90 18.20 -7.82
CA GLY A 24 1.92 17.34 -7.18
C GLY A 24 2.00 15.89 -7.66
N VAL A 25 2.16 15.65 -8.96
CA VAL A 25 2.31 14.31 -9.55
C VAL A 25 3.60 13.66 -9.09
N LEU A 26 4.73 14.37 -9.14
CA LEU A 26 6.03 13.82 -8.70
C LEU A 26 6.02 13.49 -7.22
N THR A 27 5.48 14.37 -6.40
CA THR A 27 5.32 14.14 -4.95
C THR A 27 4.44 12.93 -4.67
N HIS A 28 3.31 12.82 -5.39
CA HIS A 28 2.42 11.65 -5.26
C HIS A 28 3.10 10.35 -5.65
N LEU A 29 3.82 10.34 -6.78
CA LEU A 29 4.56 9.15 -7.23
C LEU A 29 5.63 8.73 -6.22
N LEU A 30 6.37 9.70 -5.67
CA LEU A 30 7.35 9.42 -4.62
C LEU A 30 6.70 8.77 -3.39
N TYR A 31 5.55 9.30 -2.94
CA TYR A 31 4.82 8.74 -1.81
C TYR A 31 4.35 7.31 -2.08
N VAL A 32 3.78 7.06 -3.26
CA VAL A 32 3.34 5.72 -3.67
C VAL A 32 4.52 4.74 -3.66
N VAL A 33 5.65 5.11 -4.26
CA VAL A 33 6.84 4.26 -4.31
C VAL A 33 7.35 3.95 -2.90
N LEU A 34 7.47 4.95 -2.03
CA LEU A 34 7.94 4.77 -0.66
C LEU A 34 7.01 3.87 0.16
N VAL A 35 5.69 4.13 0.09
CA VAL A 35 4.69 3.35 0.82
C VAL A 35 4.66 1.91 0.33
N VAL A 36 4.51 1.70 -0.97
CA VAL A 36 4.36 0.35 -1.55
C VAL A 36 5.63 -0.48 -1.35
N THR A 37 6.80 0.12 -1.56
CA THR A 37 8.08 -0.59 -1.37
C THR A 37 8.26 -1.00 0.09
N SER A 38 8.06 -0.09 1.04
CA SER A 38 8.20 -0.39 2.46
C SER A 38 7.18 -1.42 2.95
N ALA A 39 5.92 -1.28 2.53
CA ALA A 39 4.86 -2.24 2.87
C ALA A 39 5.13 -3.63 2.25
N THR A 40 5.64 -3.68 1.02
CA THR A 40 5.98 -4.94 0.35
C THR A 40 7.13 -5.65 1.09
N ILE A 41 8.22 -4.94 1.38
CA ILE A 41 9.34 -5.52 2.13
C ILE A 41 8.87 -6.07 3.47
N PHE A 42 8.09 -5.30 4.21
CA PHE A 42 7.59 -5.71 5.51
C PHE A 42 6.65 -6.91 5.40
N ALA A 43 5.63 -6.84 4.56
CA ALA A 43 4.61 -7.89 4.43
C ALA A 43 5.20 -9.21 3.89
N VAL A 44 6.09 -9.15 2.90
CA VAL A 44 6.78 -10.35 2.38
C VAL A 44 7.66 -10.96 3.46
N THR A 45 8.39 -10.16 4.23
CA THR A 45 9.21 -10.64 5.34
C THR A 45 8.34 -11.36 6.38
N VAL A 46 7.22 -10.76 6.79
CA VAL A 46 6.29 -11.37 7.74
C VAL A 46 5.71 -12.67 7.17
N ALA A 47 5.28 -12.70 5.89
CA ALA A 47 4.76 -13.89 5.24
C ALA A 47 5.77 -15.05 5.27
N VAL A 48 7.03 -14.77 4.91
CA VAL A 48 8.10 -15.79 4.88
C VAL A 48 8.42 -16.31 6.29
N LEU A 49 8.51 -15.42 7.27
CA LEU A 49 8.81 -15.81 8.66
C LEU A 49 7.68 -16.63 9.31
N THR A 50 6.44 -16.28 8.99
CA THR A 50 5.26 -16.93 9.58
C THR A 50 4.79 -18.18 8.84
N ARG A 51 5.30 -18.46 7.63
CA ARG A 51 4.85 -19.55 6.75
C ARG A 51 4.82 -20.93 7.40
N ARG A 52 5.75 -21.21 8.33
CA ARG A 52 5.89 -22.51 9.00
C ARG A 52 4.99 -22.67 10.23
N ASN A 53 4.45 -21.59 10.76
CA ASN A 53 3.65 -21.60 11.98
C ASN A 53 2.27 -21.01 11.71
N ARG A 54 1.26 -21.89 11.72
CA ARG A 54 -0.14 -21.51 11.44
C ARG A 54 -0.64 -20.42 12.39
N PHE A 55 -0.30 -20.50 13.67
CA PHE A 55 -0.75 -19.51 14.65
C PHE A 55 -0.24 -18.11 14.32
N PHE A 56 1.06 -17.96 14.06
CA PHE A 56 1.63 -16.65 13.72
C PHE A 56 1.15 -16.13 12.36
N LYS A 57 0.92 -17.01 11.40
CA LYS A 57 0.32 -16.65 10.11
C LYS A 57 -1.08 -16.08 10.28
N GLU A 58 -1.98 -16.79 10.97
CA GLU A 58 -3.35 -16.33 11.22
C GLU A 58 -3.37 -15.05 12.06
N LEU A 59 -2.49 -14.96 13.07
CA LEU A 59 -2.37 -13.76 13.90
C LEU A 59 -1.94 -12.53 13.08
N SER A 60 -0.94 -12.67 12.20
CA SER A 60 -0.49 -11.56 11.34
C SER A 60 -1.58 -11.11 10.36
N LEU A 61 -2.35 -12.03 9.79
CA LEU A 61 -3.50 -11.71 8.96
C LEU A 61 -4.62 -11.03 9.76
N ALA A 62 -4.89 -11.49 10.97
CA ALA A 62 -5.90 -10.90 11.85
C ALA A 62 -5.52 -9.46 12.23
N ILE A 63 -4.28 -9.22 12.66
CA ILE A 63 -3.79 -7.89 13.03
C ILE A 63 -3.88 -6.93 11.83
N THR A 64 -3.39 -7.35 10.67
CA THR A 64 -3.42 -6.50 9.47
C THR A 64 -4.83 -6.25 8.95
N SER A 65 -5.77 -7.19 9.16
CA SER A 65 -7.17 -7.02 8.77
C SER A 65 -7.89 -5.94 9.58
N VAL A 66 -7.51 -5.75 10.86
CA VAL A 66 -8.11 -4.69 11.71
C VAL A 66 -7.91 -3.32 11.08
N PHE A 67 -6.74 -3.03 10.51
CA PHE A 67 -6.48 -1.73 9.89
C PHE A 67 -7.39 -1.45 8.70
N LEU A 68 -7.80 -2.45 7.92
CA LEU A 68 -8.73 -2.27 6.82
C LEU A 68 -10.20 -2.08 7.26
N THR A 69 -10.53 -2.43 8.49
CA THR A 69 -11.89 -2.18 9.03
C THR A 69 -12.08 -0.73 9.48
N ILE A 70 -10.99 -0.02 9.76
CA ILE A 70 -11.03 1.38 10.16
C ILE A 70 -11.17 2.24 8.91
N PRO A 71 -12.14 3.17 8.81
CA PRO A 71 -12.21 4.09 7.67
C PRO A 71 -10.91 4.88 7.49
N SER A 72 -10.45 5.05 6.25
CA SER A 72 -9.16 5.69 5.96
C SER A 72 -9.02 7.08 6.58
N LEU A 73 -10.05 7.92 6.48
CA LEU A 73 -10.04 9.24 7.10
C LEU A 73 -9.94 9.20 8.63
N ALA A 74 -10.57 8.20 9.26
CA ALA A 74 -10.46 8.01 10.71
C ALA A 74 -9.03 7.61 11.09
N LEU A 75 -8.38 6.75 10.30
CA LEU A 75 -7.00 6.35 10.55
C LEU A 75 -6.04 7.55 10.45
N PHE A 76 -6.19 8.40 9.44
CA PHE A 76 -5.43 9.66 9.36
C PHE A 76 -5.63 10.51 10.62
N THR A 77 -6.89 10.71 11.02
CA THR A 77 -7.23 11.56 12.16
C THR A 77 -6.63 11.04 13.47
N ILE A 78 -6.53 9.73 13.65
CA ILE A 78 -5.91 9.11 14.83
C ILE A 78 -4.41 9.44 14.91
N PHE A 79 -3.70 9.46 13.78
CA PHE A 79 -2.26 9.71 13.77
C PHE A 79 -1.87 11.19 13.82
N ILE A 80 -2.72 12.12 13.38
CA ILE A 80 -2.42 13.56 13.37
C ILE A 80 -1.99 14.08 14.75
N PRO A 81 -2.69 13.79 15.87
CA PRO A 81 -2.29 14.27 17.19
C PRO A 81 -0.94 13.72 17.68
N ILE A 82 -0.51 12.56 17.14
CA ILE A 82 0.70 11.85 17.58
C ILE A 82 1.92 12.31 16.78
N VAL A 83 1.78 12.44 15.47
CA VAL A 83 2.91 12.68 14.57
C VAL A 83 2.81 13.98 13.77
N GLY A 84 1.77 14.78 14.01
CA GLY A 84 1.53 16.06 13.34
C GLY A 84 0.83 15.90 11.98
N LEU A 85 0.61 17.04 11.31
CA LEU A 85 0.08 17.10 9.96
C LEU A 85 1.18 16.86 8.93
N GLY A 86 0.81 16.35 7.76
CA GLY A 86 1.70 16.23 6.59
C GLY A 86 1.96 14.80 6.13
N PHE A 87 3.19 14.52 5.71
CA PHE A 87 3.58 13.25 5.10
C PHE A 87 3.45 12.05 6.07
N THR A 88 3.89 12.21 7.32
CA THR A 88 4.02 11.11 8.28
C THR A 88 2.69 10.38 8.57
N PRO A 89 1.59 11.05 8.94
CA PRO A 89 0.33 10.36 9.18
C PRO A 89 -0.21 9.69 7.90
N SER A 90 -0.01 10.31 6.74
CA SER A 90 -0.40 9.74 5.45
C SER A 90 0.39 8.46 5.15
N PHE A 91 1.71 8.51 5.34
CA PHE A 91 2.57 7.35 5.15
C PHE A 91 2.16 6.19 6.05
N ILE A 92 1.98 6.43 7.35
CA ILE A 92 1.59 5.39 8.31
C ILE A 92 0.25 4.76 7.91
N ALA A 93 -0.76 5.58 7.63
CA ALA A 93 -2.08 5.08 7.26
C ALA A 93 -2.03 4.24 5.98
N LEU A 94 -1.42 4.73 4.91
CA LEU A 94 -1.31 4.02 3.63
C LEU A 94 -0.46 2.75 3.75
N PHE A 95 0.62 2.79 4.52
CA PHE A 95 1.43 1.62 4.83
C PHE A 95 0.58 0.52 5.49
N LEU A 96 -0.14 0.84 6.57
CA LEU A 96 -0.99 -0.11 7.27
C LEU A 96 -2.09 -0.70 6.37
N TYR A 97 -2.69 0.13 5.51
CA TYR A 97 -3.69 -0.33 4.53
C TYR A 97 -3.13 -1.29 3.49
N SER A 98 -1.87 -1.08 3.10
CA SER A 98 -1.21 -1.91 2.08
C SER A 98 -0.79 -3.29 2.62
N LEU A 99 -0.66 -3.43 3.94
CA LEU A 99 -0.12 -4.67 4.54
C LEU A 99 -0.99 -5.90 4.25
N LEU A 100 -2.31 -5.82 4.49
CA LEU A 100 -3.17 -7.01 4.37
C LEU A 100 -3.21 -7.58 2.95
N PRO A 101 -3.48 -6.80 1.88
CA PRO A 101 -3.51 -7.36 0.53
C PRO A 101 -2.17 -7.96 0.11
N ILE A 102 -1.05 -7.32 0.44
CA ILE A 102 0.27 -7.84 0.09
C ILE A 102 0.57 -9.11 0.90
N LEU A 103 0.36 -9.09 2.21
CA LEU A 103 0.59 -10.23 3.09
C LEU A 103 -0.25 -11.45 2.66
N ARG A 104 -1.55 -11.25 2.44
CA ARG A 104 -2.48 -12.31 2.03
C ARG A 104 -2.08 -12.92 0.70
N ASN A 105 -1.81 -12.10 -0.31
CA ASN A 105 -1.40 -12.57 -1.63
C ASN A 105 -0.06 -13.29 -1.59
N THR A 106 0.90 -12.82 -0.78
CA THR A 106 2.19 -13.49 -0.60
C THR A 106 2.01 -14.86 0.06
N ILE A 107 1.21 -14.95 1.13
CA ILE A 107 0.93 -16.21 1.81
C ILE A 107 0.25 -17.19 0.84
N THR A 108 -0.81 -16.74 0.15
CA THR A 108 -1.52 -17.58 -0.83
C THR A 108 -0.60 -18.05 -1.96
N GLY A 109 0.26 -17.17 -2.47
CA GLY A 109 1.24 -17.53 -3.47
C GLY A 109 2.23 -18.60 -2.99
N LEU A 110 2.74 -18.46 -1.75
CA LEU A 110 3.63 -19.46 -1.15
C LEU A 110 2.95 -20.82 -0.90
N GLU A 111 1.66 -20.81 -0.58
CA GLU A 111 0.88 -22.02 -0.32
C GLU A 111 0.39 -22.71 -1.60
N SER A 112 0.31 -22.00 -2.70
CA SER A 112 -0.12 -22.53 -4.00
C SER A 112 0.97 -23.27 -4.78
N ILE A 113 2.22 -23.32 -4.28
CA ILE A 113 3.33 -24.01 -4.95
C ILE A 113 3.12 -25.52 -4.89
N ASP A 114 3.13 -26.18 -6.07
CA ASP A 114 2.99 -27.64 -6.17
C ASP A 114 4.11 -28.32 -5.38
N PRO A 115 3.78 -29.30 -4.50
CA PRO A 115 4.78 -30.09 -3.76
C PRO A 115 5.84 -30.73 -4.66
N ASN A 116 5.47 -31.18 -5.86
CA ASN A 116 6.41 -31.78 -6.80
C ASN A 116 7.49 -30.79 -7.28
N ILE A 117 7.12 -29.50 -7.42
CA ILE A 117 8.09 -28.45 -7.76
C ILE A 117 9.08 -28.24 -6.61
N LEU A 118 8.57 -28.24 -5.37
CA LEU A 118 9.42 -28.09 -4.18
C LEU A 118 10.38 -29.27 -4.02
N ASP A 119 9.92 -30.49 -4.26
CA ASP A 119 10.75 -31.69 -4.16
C ASP A 119 11.80 -31.74 -5.27
N SER A 120 11.43 -31.33 -6.50
CA SER A 120 12.38 -31.18 -7.61
C SER A 120 13.46 -30.16 -7.30
N ALA A 121 13.08 -28.99 -6.77
CA ALA A 121 14.03 -27.95 -6.37
C ALA A 121 14.99 -28.42 -5.27
N ARG A 122 14.49 -29.16 -4.28
CA ARG A 122 15.33 -29.75 -3.23
C ARG A 122 16.30 -30.81 -3.78
N GLY A 123 15.89 -31.59 -4.77
CA GLY A 123 16.74 -32.59 -5.42
C GLY A 123 17.86 -32.02 -6.27
N MET A 124 17.72 -30.76 -6.71
CA MET A 124 18.74 -30.07 -7.49
C MET A 124 19.76 -29.30 -6.63
N GLY A 125 19.55 -29.17 -5.34
CA GLY A 125 20.42 -28.46 -4.38
C GLY A 125 19.93 -27.07 -4.06
#